data_82c6321c5cb5f2dd88d8530484fce60e
#
_entry.id   82c6321c5cb5f2dd88d8530484fce60e
#
_cell.length_a   1.000
_cell.length_b   1.000
_cell.length_c   1.000
_cell.angle_alpha   90.00
_cell.angle_beta   90.00
_cell.angle_gamma   90.00
#
_symmetry.space_group_name_H-M   'P 1'
#
loop_
_entity.id
_entity.type
_entity.pdbx_description
1 polymer ?
#
loop_
_entity_poly.entity_id
_entity_poly.type
_entity_poly.pdbx_seq_one_letter_code
_entity_poly.pdbx_strand_id
1 'polypeptide(L)'
;PIIILLLSLLPFGAFAGEPAPASAAGEPTVAELSAQLEALKARTSTWDKIAARLPRISGYVQTGYEWSETSSTFFIKRVRLNLAGDIAEKLDYRVQIEFCGPKIVDAYIRYRPFEQLNFQLGEYKLPFSIENTDYVPLKYEFIEYPLSLRRLMGFNDVCGLSATGRDMGAMLYGGFFNRKGYSVLGYNFG
;
A
#
# COMPACT_ATOMS: atom_id res chain seq x y z
N PRO A 1 -14.45 24.88 12.32
CA PRO A 1 -14.82 23.51 11.99
C PRO A 1 -14.21 23.11 10.67
N ILE A 2 -13.43 22.05 10.68
CA ILE A 2 -12.77 21.50 9.49
C ILE A 2 -13.71 20.45 8.93
N ILE A 3 -14.23 20.66 7.72
CA ILE A 3 -15.02 19.66 7.02
C ILE A 3 -14.06 18.88 6.12
N ILE A 4 -13.89 17.60 6.41
CA ILE A 4 -13.06 16.69 5.64
C ILE A 4 -13.94 15.96 4.65
N LEU A 5 -13.78 16.24 3.36
CA LEU A 5 -14.40 15.46 2.30
C LEU A 5 -13.43 14.33 1.90
N LEU A 6 -13.76 13.12 2.31
CA LEU A 6 -13.03 11.92 1.90
C LEU A 6 -13.55 11.48 0.53
N LEU A 7 -12.84 11.82 -0.53
CA LEU A 7 -13.11 11.28 -1.86
C LEU A 7 -12.33 9.99 -2.01
N SER A 8 -12.96 8.85 -1.72
CA SER A 8 -12.41 7.53 -2.03
C SER A 8 -12.55 7.29 -3.54
N LEU A 9 -11.46 7.35 -4.27
CA LEU A 9 -11.44 6.92 -5.66
C LEU A 9 -11.63 5.40 -5.71
N LEU A 10 -12.73 5.00 -6.32
CA LEU A 10 -13.02 3.63 -6.72
C LEU A 10 -11.87 3.07 -7.59
N PRO A 11 -11.63 1.76 -7.58
CA PRO A 11 -10.58 1.15 -8.41
C PRO A 11 -10.84 1.47 -9.87
N PHE A 12 -9.80 1.92 -10.54
CA PHE A 12 -9.79 2.17 -11.98
C PHE A 12 -10.12 0.84 -12.67
N GLY A 13 -11.41 0.68 -13.03
CA GLY A 13 -11.86 -0.44 -13.84
C GLY A 13 -11.18 -0.34 -15.21
N ALA A 14 -10.56 -1.42 -15.63
CA ALA A 14 -10.02 -1.54 -16.97
C ALA A 14 -11.10 -1.13 -17.98
N PHE A 15 -10.76 -0.19 -18.85
CA PHE A 15 -11.58 0.14 -20.02
C PHE A 15 -11.69 -1.14 -20.86
N ALA A 16 -12.79 -1.86 -20.72
CA ALA A 16 -13.17 -2.88 -21.66
C ALA A 16 -13.65 -2.14 -22.92
N GLY A 17 -12.87 -2.20 -23.97
CA GLY A 17 -13.30 -1.71 -25.27
C GLY A 17 -14.59 -2.42 -25.68
N GLU A 18 -15.53 -1.64 -26.21
CA GLU A 18 -16.82 -2.10 -26.72
C GLU A 18 -16.61 -3.21 -27.75
N PRO A 19 -17.31 -4.36 -27.66
CA PRO A 19 -17.16 -5.42 -28.64
C PRO A 19 -17.71 -4.94 -29.98
N ALA A 20 -16.93 -5.10 -31.05
CA ALA A 20 -17.37 -4.84 -32.41
C ALA A 20 -18.62 -5.68 -32.75
N PRO A 21 -19.54 -5.14 -33.57
CA PRO A 21 -20.80 -5.83 -33.88
C PRO A 21 -20.55 -7.21 -34.52
N ALA A 22 -21.18 -8.22 -33.94
CA ALA A 22 -21.09 -9.59 -34.40
C ALA A 22 -21.59 -9.71 -35.84
N SER A 23 -20.71 -10.05 -36.74
CA SER A 23 -21.03 -10.58 -38.06
C SER A 23 -21.86 -11.88 -37.91
N ALA A 24 -22.93 -12.01 -38.68
CA ALA A 24 -23.82 -13.15 -38.66
C ALA A 24 -23.06 -14.44 -39.08
N ALA A 25 -22.48 -15.11 -38.12
CA ALA A 25 -21.97 -16.48 -38.23
C ALA A 25 -22.95 -17.39 -37.49
N GLY A 26 -23.31 -18.51 -38.09
CA GLY A 26 -24.27 -19.47 -37.53
C GLY A 26 -23.91 -19.89 -36.10
N GLU A 27 -24.89 -20.35 -35.33
CA GLU A 27 -24.72 -20.78 -33.95
C GLU A 27 -23.52 -21.73 -33.80
N PRO A 28 -22.57 -21.43 -32.92
CA PRO A 28 -21.37 -22.26 -32.78
C PRO A 28 -21.75 -23.65 -32.27
N THR A 29 -21.18 -24.67 -32.89
CA THR A 29 -21.37 -26.06 -32.45
C THR A 29 -20.80 -26.29 -31.05
N VAL A 30 -21.33 -27.30 -30.35
CA VAL A 30 -20.86 -27.65 -28.98
C VAL A 30 -19.35 -27.93 -28.97
N ALA A 31 -18.81 -28.46 -30.05
CA ALA A 31 -17.37 -28.73 -30.20
C ALA A 31 -16.56 -27.43 -30.32
N GLU A 32 -17.06 -26.45 -31.07
CA GLU A 32 -16.41 -25.12 -31.16
C GLU A 32 -16.46 -24.34 -29.85
N LEU A 33 -17.61 -24.41 -29.16
CA LEU A 33 -17.75 -23.80 -27.82
C LEU A 33 -16.79 -24.43 -26.82
N SER A 34 -16.64 -25.76 -26.83
CA SER A 34 -15.69 -26.44 -25.94
C SER A 34 -14.23 -26.09 -26.27
N ALA A 35 -13.86 -25.96 -27.52
CA ALA A 35 -12.53 -25.53 -27.95
C ALA A 35 -12.25 -24.07 -27.55
N GLN A 36 -13.22 -23.18 -27.70
CA GLN A 36 -13.12 -21.78 -27.24
C GLN A 36 -12.98 -21.69 -25.74
N LEU A 37 -13.73 -22.50 -24.99
CA LEU A 37 -13.64 -22.56 -23.53
C LEU A 37 -12.24 -23.01 -23.06
N GLU A 38 -11.68 -24.03 -23.68
CA GLU A 38 -10.33 -24.50 -23.34
C GLU A 38 -9.25 -23.47 -23.74
N ALA A 39 -9.38 -22.82 -24.88
CA ALA A 39 -8.50 -21.73 -25.28
C ALA A 39 -8.58 -20.54 -24.30
N LEU A 40 -9.78 -20.19 -23.84
CA LEU A 40 -10.00 -19.13 -22.87
C LEU A 40 -9.40 -19.49 -21.50
N LYS A 41 -9.61 -20.73 -21.04
CA LYS A 41 -9.01 -21.25 -19.81
C LYS A 41 -7.48 -21.22 -19.87
N ALA A 42 -6.89 -21.62 -20.99
CA ALA A 42 -5.45 -21.58 -21.19
C ALA A 42 -4.91 -20.14 -21.14
N ARG A 43 -5.60 -19.19 -21.77
CA ARG A 43 -5.26 -17.76 -21.71
C ARG A 43 -5.39 -17.21 -20.28
N THR A 44 -6.49 -17.53 -19.59
CA THR A 44 -6.71 -17.09 -18.21
C THR A 44 -5.62 -17.63 -17.29
N SER A 45 -5.27 -18.92 -17.41
CA SER A 45 -4.20 -19.51 -16.60
C SER A 45 -2.82 -18.87 -16.84
N THR A 46 -2.57 -18.42 -18.07
CA THR A 46 -1.32 -17.69 -18.38
C THR A 46 -1.34 -16.28 -17.77
N TRP A 47 -2.47 -15.59 -17.87
CA TRP A 47 -2.64 -14.27 -17.23
C TRP A 47 -2.56 -14.35 -15.71
N ASP A 48 -3.13 -15.38 -15.09
CA ASP A 48 -3.04 -15.60 -13.64
C ASP A 48 -1.59 -15.79 -13.18
N LYS A 49 -0.79 -16.54 -13.96
CA LYS A 49 0.64 -16.71 -13.70
C LYS A 49 1.44 -15.41 -13.85
N ILE A 50 1.10 -14.59 -14.83
CA ILE A 50 1.72 -13.28 -15.03
C ILE A 50 1.27 -12.33 -13.92
N ALA A 51 -0.02 -12.27 -13.63
CA ALA A 51 -0.60 -11.43 -12.60
C ALA A 51 -0.02 -11.72 -11.20
N ALA A 52 0.22 -13.00 -10.91
CA ALA A 52 0.84 -13.42 -9.65
C ALA A 52 2.30 -12.94 -9.48
N ARG A 53 2.97 -12.58 -10.57
CA ARG A 53 4.35 -12.05 -10.56
C ARG A 53 4.42 -10.53 -10.65
N LEU A 54 3.31 -9.87 -11.02
CA LEU A 54 3.27 -8.42 -11.09
C LEU A 54 3.22 -7.82 -9.68
N PRO A 55 3.88 -6.68 -9.47
CA PRO A 55 3.75 -5.95 -8.22
C PRO A 55 2.31 -5.49 -8.02
N ARG A 56 1.83 -5.58 -6.80
CA ARG A 56 0.56 -4.97 -6.40
C ARG A 56 0.74 -3.46 -6.36
N ILE A 57 0.03 -2.77 -7.23
CA ILE A 57 0.05 -1.32 -7.33
C ILE A 57 -1.15 -0.79 -6.54
N SER A 58 -0.91 0.12 -5.62
CA SER A 58 -1.95 0.81 -4.87
C SER A 58 -1.54 2.24 -4.61
N GLY A 59 -2.48 3.10 -4.33
CA GLY A 59 -2.17 4.48 -4.06
C GLY A 59 -3.36 5.20 -3.45
N TYR A 60 -3.13 6.42 -3.02
CA TYR A 60 -4.17 7.30 -2.53
C TYR A 60 -3.80 8.76 -2.69
N VAL A 61 -4.82 9.58 -2.78
CA VAL A 61 -4.75 11.04 -2.75
C VAL A 61 -5.49 11.51 -1.52
N GLN A 62 -4.88 12.38 -0.75
CA GLN A 62 -5.48 13.00 0.42
C GLN A 62 -5.57 14.51 0.17
N THR A 63 -6.79 15.02 0.09
CA THR A 63 -7.10 16.43 -0.11
C THR A 63 -7.82 16.97 1.11
N GLY A 64 -7.77 18.26 1.29
CA GLY A 64 -8.47 18.94 2.36
C GLY A 64 -8.88 20.35 1.96
N TYR A 65 -9.77 20.91 2.76
CA TYR A 65 -10.16 22.30 2.70
C TYR A 65 -9.96 22.91 4.08
N GLU A 66 -9.24 24.00 4.13
CA GLU A 66 -9.01 24.75 5.34
C GLU A 66 -9.74 26.07 5.26
N TRP A 67 -10.50 26.37 6.29
CA TRP A 67 -11.22 27.64 6.41
C TRP A 67 -10.85 28.32 7.70
N SER A 68 -10.56 29.60 7.60
CA SER A 68 -10.36 30.51 8.74
C SER A 68 -11.12 31.82 8.48
N GLU A 69 -11.19 32.67 9.47
CA GLU A 69 -11.88 33.97 9.35
C GLU A 69 -11.27 34.86 8.25
N THR A 70 -10.01 34.67 7.94
CA THR A 70 -9.24 35.51 7.00
C THR A 70 -8.94 34.84 5.67
N SER A 71 -9.05 33.52 5.58
CA SER A 71 -8.72 32.79 4.36
C SER A 71 -9.45 31.44 4.26
N SER A 72 -9.64 31.00 3.02
CA SER A 72 -10.12 29.67 2.73
C SER A 72 -9.35 29.10 1.54
N THR A 73 -8.87 27.85 1.67
CA THR A 73 -8.09 27.23 0.61
C THR A 73 -8.29 25.73 0.55
N PHE A 74 -8.25 25.18 -0.67
CA PHE A 74 -8.11 23.75 -0.89
C PHE A 74 -6.64 23.37 -0.95
N PHE A 75 -6.30 22.22 -0.42
CA PHE A 75 -4.93 21.71 -0.50
C PHE A 75 -4.90 20.20 -0.78
N ILE A 76 -3.82 19.77 -1.40
CA ILE A 76 -3.48 18.36 -1.53
C ILE A 76 -2.39 18.05 -0.50
N LYS A 77 -2.69 17.16 0.42
CA LYS A 77 -1.79 16.83 1.52
C LYS A 77 -0.79 15.74 1.15
N ARG A 78 -1.29 14.70 0.48
CA ARG A 78 -0.49 13.53 0.08
C ARG A 78 -1.00 12.95 -1.22
N VAL A 79 -0.07 12.56 -2.06
CA VAL A 79 -0.32 11.73 -3.24
C VAL A 79 0.69 10.60 -3.20
N ARG A 80 0.26 9.38 -2.87
CA ARG A 80 1.17 8.25 -2.68
C ARG A 80 0.86 7.11 -3.62
N LEU A 81 1.94 6.56 -4.18
CA LEU A 81 1.93 5.31 -4.92
C LEU A 81 2.71 4.26 -4.14
N ASN A 82 2.15 3.08 -4.01
CA ASN A 82 2.75 1.95 -3.33
C ASN A 82 2.85 0.78 -4.29
N LEU A 83 4.04 0.24 -4.41
CA LEU A 83 4.38 -0.95 -5.17
C LEU A 83 4.83 -2.01 -4.16
N ALA A 84 4.18 -3.16 -4.17
CA ALA A 84 4.54 -4.26 -3.29
C ALA A 84 4.46 -5.58 -4.04
N GLY A 85 5.41 -6.46 -3.83
CA GLY A 85 5.43 -7.74 -4.52
C GLY A 85 6.28 -8.78 -3.79
N ASP A 86 6.10 -10.02 -4.21
CA ASP A 86 6.83 -11.14 -3.69
C ASP A 86 7.93 -11.52 -4.69
N ILE A 87 9.20 -11.49 -4.26
CA ILE A 87 10.35 -11.93 -5.06
C ILE A 87 10.46 -13.44 -5.02
N ALA A 88 10.21 -14.02 -3.84
CA ALA A 88 10.21 -15.45 -3.58
C ALA A 88 9.20 -15.76 -2.45
N GLU A 89 8.96 -17.05 -2.18
CA GLU A 89 7.98 -17.53 -1.20
C GLU A 89 8.06 -16.82 0.17
N LYS A 90 9.27 -16.47 0.61
CA LYS A 90 9.52 -15.85 1.92
C LYS A 90 10.21 -14.48 1.81
N LEU A 91 10.31 -13.95 0.59
CA LEU A 91 11.02 -12.70 0.30
C LEU A 91 10.09 -11.76 -0.44
N ASP A 92 9.75 -10.65 0.18
CA ASP A 92 8.93 -9.60 -0.41
C ASP A 92 9.63 -8.24 -0.38
N TYR A 93 9.10 -7.31 -1.15
CA TYR A 93 9.56 -5.95 -1.20
C TYR A 93 8.40 -4.96 -1.18
N ARG A 94 8.71 -3.75 -0.77
CA ARG A 94 7.80 -2.61 -0.86
C ARG A 94 8.55 -1.35 -1.22
N VAL A 95 7.97 -0.58 -2.14
CA VAL A 95 8.41 0.77 -2.48
C VAL A 95 7.20 1.69 -2.41
N GLN A 96 7.31 2.78 -1.68
CA GLN A 96 6.29 3.80 -1.60
C GLN A 96 6.87 5.17 -1.94
N ILE A 97 6.20 5.89 -2.85
CA ILE A 97 6.63 7.19 -3.34
C ILE A 97 5.58 8.23 -2.95
N GLU A 98 6.03 9.38 -2.46
CA GLU A 98 5.23 10.58 -2.21
C GLU A 98 5.45 11.56 -3.33
N PHE A 99 4.38 12.10 -3.92
CA PHE A 99 4.46 13.04 -5.04
C PHE A 99 4.28 14.51 -4.63
N CYS A 100 3.64 14.81 -3.50
CA CYS A 100 3.48 16.18 -3.00
C CYS A 100 4.77 16.83 -2.48
N GLY A 101 5.80 16.08 -2.30
CA GLY A 101 7.18 16.47 -2.01
C GLY A 101 8.02 15.29 -2.43
N PRO A 102 8.39 15.21 -3.73
CA PRO A 102 8.87 13.97 -4.32
C PRO A 102 9.98 13.32 -3.52
N LYS A 103 9.68 12.16 -2.93
CA LYS A 103 10.63 11.35 -2.16
C LYS A 103 10.17 9.90 -2.08
N ILE A 104 11.14 9.04 -1.91
CA ILE A 104 10.87 7.67 -1.47
C ILE A 104 10.49 7.74 0.01
N VAL A 105 9.42 7.06 0.36
CA VAL A 105 8.87 7.05 1.73
C VAL A 105 9.16 5.72 2.40
N ASP A 106 8.93 4.62 1.71
CA ASP A 106 9.32 3.28 2.13
C ASP A 106 10.05 2.62 0.96
N ALA A 107 11.21 1.99 1.20
CA ALA A 107 11.91 1.18 0.23
C ALA A 107 12.67 0.08 0.96
N TYR A 108 12.07 -1.09 1.07
CA TYR A 108 12.65 -2.18 1.82
C TYR A 108 12.38 -3.55 1.21
N ILE A 109 13.24 -4.48 1.58
CA ILE A 109 13.09 -5.91 1.32
C ILE A 109 12.90 -6.60 2.66
N ARG A 110 11.99 -7.59 2.71
CA ARG A 110 11.73 -8.41 3.90
C ARG A 110 11.95 -9.87 3.59
N TYR A 111 12.70 -10.54 4.44
CA TYR A 111 12.83 -11.97 4.46
C TYR A 111 12.12 -12.54 5.68
N ARG A 112 11.12 -13.39 5.47
CA ARG A 112 10.21 -13.94 6.49
C ARG A 112 10.30 -15.46 6.56
N PRO A 113 11.40 -16.02 7.07
CA PRO A 113 11.55 -17.47 7.18
C PRO A 113 10.57 -18.12 8.16
N PHE A 114 10.26 -17.43 9.27
CA PHE A 114 9.38 -17.88 10.32
C PHE A 114 8.54 -16.71 10.86
N GLU A 115 7.41 -17.00 11.49
CA GLU A 115 6.59 -15.95 12.14
C GLU A 115 7.34 -15.25 13.28
N GLN A 116 8.23 -16.00 13.94
CA GLN A 116 9.00 -15.52 15.09
C GLN A 116 10.25 -14.74 14.72
N LEU A 117 10.74 -14.87 13.47
CA LEU A 117 12.00 -14.30 13.04
C LEU A 117 11.89 -13.76 11.63
N ASN A 118 11.93 -12.46 11.49
CA ASN A 118 11.86 -11.75 10.22
C ASN A 118 12.97 -10.73 10.14
N PHE A 119 13.48 -10.53 8.94
CA PHE A 119 14.52 -9.56 8.62
C PHE A 119 13.96 -8.52 7.67
N GLN A 120 14.26 -7.25 7.91
CA GLN A 120 13.91 -6.16 7.02
C GLN A 120 15.12 -5.27 6.81
N LEU A 121 15.38 -4.90 5.56
CA LEU A 121 16.50 -4.05 5.17
C LEU A 121 16.01 -2.96 4.24
N GLY A 122 16.41 -1.71 4.48
CA GLY A 122 16.06 -0.56 3.67
C GLY A 122 15.47 0.59 4.48
N GLU A 123 14.69 1.46 3.82
CA GLU A 123 14.00 2.57 4.46
C GLU A 123 12.58 2.12 4.87
N TYR A 124 12.28 2.23 6.15
CA TYR A 124 11.01 1.82 6.73
C TYR A 124 10.60 2.68 7.91
N LYS A 125 9.36 2.55 8.32
CA LYS A 125 8.84 3.23 9.51
C LYS A 125 9.53 2.73 10.77
N LEU A 126 9.98 3.66 11.61
CA LEU A 126 10.47 3.32 12.94
C LEU A 126 9.39 2.58 13.74
N PRO A 127 9.73 1.48 14.43
CA PRO A 127 8.80 0.70 15.24
C PRO A 127 8.48 1.42 16.56
N PHE A 128 8.09 2.68 16.47
CA PHE A 128 7.74 3.53 17.60
C PHE A 128 6.29 3.97 17.49
N SER A 129 5.51 3.66 18.48
CA SER A 129 4.09 3.88 18.66
C SER A 129 3.19 3.15 17.63
N ILE A 130 2.00 2.78 18.09
CA ILE A 130 0.96 2.13 17.27
C ILE A 130 0.54 3.02 16.11
N GLU A 131 0.46 4.32 16.33
CA GLU A 131 0.04 5.27 15.30
C GLU A 131 1.02 5.35 14.12
N ASN A 132 2.31 5.10 14.35
CA ASN A 132 3.27 5.06 13.25
C ASN A 132 3.29 3.71 12.54
N THR A 133 3.21 2.60 13.27
CA THR A 133 3.36 1.26 12.72
C THR A 133 2.08 0.73 12.08
N ASP A 134 0.97 0.76 12.79
CA ASP A 134 -0.25 0.03 12.44
C ASP A 134 -1.31 0.92 11.80
N TYR A 135 -1.31 2.20 12.15
CA TYR A 135 -2.23 3.15 11.56
C TYR A 135 -1.58 3.88 10.39
N VAL A 136 -2.09 3.66 9.22
CA VAL A 136 -1.74 4.49 8.05
C VAL A 136 -2.57 5.77 8.05
N PRO A 137 -2.13 6.87 7.41
CA PRO A 137 -2.90 8.12 7.36
C PRO A 137 -4.36 8.00 6.92
N LEU A 138 -4.70 6.96 6.14
CA LEU A 138 -6.08 6.67 5.73
C LEU A 138 -6.98 6.11 6.84
N LYS A 139 -6.39 5.61 7.92
CA LYS A 139 -7.12 5.03 9.06
C LYS A 139 -7.36 6.03 10.19
N TYR A 140 -6.78 7.23 10.07
CA TYR A 140 -7.00 8.27 11.06
C TYR A 140 -8.31 9.00 10.81
N GLU A 141 -8.98 9.39 11.87
CA GLU A 141 -10.09 10.35 11.84
C GLU A 141 -9.57 11.75 11.50
N PHE A 142 -8.30 12.03 11.79
CA PHE A 142 -7.64 13.31 11.53
C PHE A 142 -6.57 13.16 10.46
N ILE A 143 -6.35 14.21 9.68
CA ILE A 143 -5.36 14.26 8.60
C ILE A 143 -3.92 14.14 9.12
N GLU A 144 -3.68 14.63 10.35
CA GLU A 144 -2.36 14.72 10.97
C GLU A 144 -2.20 13.76 12.14
N TYR A 145 -0.96 13.35 12.37
CA TYR A 145 -0.58 12.64 13.57
C TYR A 145 -0.76 13.53 14.82
N PRO A 146 -1.01 12.96 16.00
CA PRO A 146 -1.02 13.69 17.26
C PRO A 146 0.27 14.51 17.45
N LEU A 147 0.15 15.68 18.03
CA LEU A 147 1.30 16.59 18.20
C LEU A 147 2.44 15.95 19.02
N SER A 148 2.09 15.16 20.03
CA SER A 148 3.06 14.41 20.83
C SER A 148 3.89 13.46 19.98
N LEU A 149 3.23 12.69 19.12
CA LEU A 149 3.90 11.76 18.22
C LEU A 149 4.79 12.50 17.21
N ARG A 150 4.28 13.57 16.62
CA ARG A 150 5.03 14.38 15.65
C ARG A 150 6.34 14.93 16.26
N ARG A 151 6.32 15.33 17.52
CA ARG A 151 7.51 15.82 18.22
C ARG A 151 8.48 14.70 18.60
N LEU A 152 7.96 13.58 19.09
CA LEU A 152 8.79 12.46 19.54
C LEU A 152 9.44 11.70 18.37
N MET A 153 8.80 11.70 17.19
CA MET A 153 9.31 10.99 16.01
C MET A 153 10.09 11.88 15.03
N GLY A 154 10.50 13.06 15.45
CA GLY A 154 11.31 13.95 14.64
C GLY A 154 10.58 14.63 13.49
N PHE A 155 9.25 14.62 13.46
CA PHE A 155 8.50 15.39 12.45
C PHE A 155 8.72 16.90 12.55
N ASN A 156 9.23 17.39 13.67
CA ASN A 156 9.63 18.77 13.91
C ASN A 156 10.96 18.87 14.69
N ASP A 157 11.81 17.87 14.56
CA ASP A 157 13.21 17.86 14.94
C ASP A 157 13.55 18.32 16.37
N VAL A 158 12.90 17.72 17.37
CA VAL A 158 13.32 17.92 18.77
C VAL A 158 14.53 17.04 19.11
N CYS A 159 14.69 15.90 18.42
CA CYS A 159 15.72 14.90 18.70
C CYS A 159 16.66 14.62 17.52
N GLY A 160 16.55 15.35 16.40
CA GLY A 160 17.37 15.12 15.21
C GLY A 160 17.08 13.79 14.49
N LEU A 161 15.96 13.14 14.82
CA LEU A 161 15.52 11.93 14.13
C LEU A 161 14.90 12.25 12.77
N SER A 162 14.75 11.24 11.92
CA SER A 162 14.16 11.41 10.59
C SER A 162 12.83 12.17 10.64
N ALA A 163 12.73 13.27 9.91
CA ALA A 163 11.52 14.10 9.81
C ALA A 163 10.28 13.40 9.27
N THR A 164 10.40 12.15 8.86
CA THR A 164 9.33 11.35 8.27
C THR A 164 8.82 10.23 9.18
N GLY A 165 9.42 10.05 10.37
CA GLY A 165 9.19 8.90 11.23
C GLY A 165 9.69 7.59 10.63
N ARG A 166 10.67 7.68 9.74
CA ARG A 166 11.33 6.57 9.05
C ARG A 166 12.83 6.68 9.18
N ASP A 167 13.48 5.55 9.05
CA ASP A 167 14.94 5.49 9.00
C ASP A 167 15.40 4.40 8.04
N MET A 168 16.64 4.49 7.62
CA MET A 168 17.29 3.50 6.78
C MET A 168 18.16 2.60 7.65
N GLY A 169 17.90 1.30 7.60
CA GLY A 169 18.65 0.36 8.41
C GLY A 169 18.28 -1.08 8.17
N ALA A 170 18.69 -1.92 9.09
CA ALA A 170 18.32 -3.32 9.18
C ALA A 170 17.53 -3.55 10.45
N MET A 171 16.44 -4.30 10.35
CA MET A 171 15.58 -4.60 11.49
C MET A 171 15.33 -6.10 11.57
N LEU A 172 15.44 -6.63 12.76
CA LEU A 172 15.02 -7.96 13.17
C LEU A 172 13.72 -7.84 13.95
N TYR A 173 12.69 -8.55 13.55
CA TYR A 173 11.41 -8.49 14.25
C TYR A 173 10.67 -9.82 14.20
N GLY A 174 9.73 -9.99 15.10
CA GLY A 174 8.93 -11.19 15.15
C GLY A 174 7.87 -11.15 16.24
N GLY A 175 7.07 -12.20 16.28
CA GLY A 175 6.00 -12.32 17.27
C GLY A 175 5.84 -13.74 17.76
N PHE A 176 5.48 -13.83 19.02
CA PHE A 176 5.19 -15.08 19.71
C PHE A 176 3.73 -15.13 20.15
N PHE A 177 3.20 -16.33 20.26
CA PHE A 177 1.84 -16.59 20.73
C PHE A 177 0.78 -15.89 19.86
N ASN A 178 0.86 -16.09 18.53
CA ASN A 178 -0.07 -15.53 17.59
C ASN A 178 -1.50 -16.03 17.86
N ARG A 179 -2.41 -15.09 18.07
CA ARG A 179 -3.81 -15.38 18.37
C ARG A 179 -4.70 -14.43 17.58
N LYS A 180 -5.60 -15.00 16.76
CA LYS A 180 -6.59 -14.24 15.97
C LYS A 180 -5.99 -13.07 15.15
N GLY A 181 -4.79 -13.26 14.58
CA GLY A 181 -4.16 -12.28 13.71
C GLY A 181 -3.29 -11.22 14.40
N TYR A 182 -3.05 -11.33 15.70
CA TYR A 182 -2.07 -10.49 16.41
C TYR A 182 -1.13 -11.35 17.26
N SER A 183 0.07 -10.86 17.48
CA SER A 183 1.06 -11.47 18.38
C SER A 183 0.88 -10.93 19.79
N VAL A 184 0.80 -11.82 20.77
CA VAL A 184 0.69 -11.42 22.18
C VAL A 184 2.00 -10.77 22.66
N LEU A 185 3.13 -11.28 22.19
CA LEU A 185 4.45 -10.70 22.43
C LEU A 185 5.13 -10.46 21.10
N GLY A 186 5.39 -9.19 20.78
CA GLY A 186 6.16 -8.76 19.61
C GLY A 186 7.48 -8.13 20.02
N TYR A 187 8.50 -8.26 19.19
CA TYR A 187 9.79 -7.59 19.36
C TYR A 187 10.25 -6.96 18.06
N ASN A 188 10.94 -5.84 18.17
CA ASN A 188 11.64 -5.17 17.09
C ASN A 188 13.03 -4.77 17.61
N PHE A 189 14.05 -5.08 16.83
CA PHE A 189 15.43 -4.75 17.10
C PHE A 189 16.07 -4.25 15.80
N GLY A 190 16.48 -2.98 15.77
CA GLY A 190 17.06 -2.32 14.60
C GLY A 190 17.95 -1.17 14.98
#